data_5766048eadae9bfd69e14c451e407168
#
_entry.id   5766048eadae9bfd69e14c451e407168
#
_cell.length_a   1.000
_cell.length_b   1.000
_cell.length_c   1.000
_cell.angle_alpha   90.00
_cell.angle_beta   90.00
_cell.angle_gamma   90.00
#
_symmetry.space_group_name_H-M   'P 1'
#
loop_
_entity.id
_entity.type
_entity.pdbx_description
1 polymer ?
#
loop_
_entity_poly.entity_id
_entity_poly.type
_entity_poly.pdbx_seq_one_letter_code
_entity_poly.pdbx_strand_id
1 'polypeptide(L)'
;EDAASKLKELARKRTIVAYSRNPYAIVSALGRAFTVNFSANRSTITLKFKQLPGVVAEGLTETQAQALEAKRCNVFAAYDNDTAIFQEGVMSGPAYFDEIHGLDWLQNAIQSETWNLLYQSKAKIPQTDAGANQIITCIEAVLGEAVNNGLVAPGTWNADGFGLLERGDYLDKGYYVYTTPVAEQAQSEREQRKCPPIQIAAKLAVGYTLDELKNDITGGATPASFEPTIDYVVTKVPRFAFEKFPQANDRLTTQRLI
;
A
#
# COMPACT_ATOMS: atom_id res chain seq x y z
N GLU A 1 -26.42 -2.39 17.03
CA GLU A 1 -25.03 -2.32 16.57
C GLU A 1 -25.00 -1.56 15.25
N ASP A 2 -24.20 -0.50 15.17
CA ASP A 2 -24.15 0.35 13.98
C ASP A 2 -23.20 -0.26 12.89
N ALA A 3 -23.34 0.23 11.66
CA ALA A 3 -22.60 -0.30 10.51
C ALA A 3 -21.07 -0.14 10.66
N ALA A 4 -20.59 0.96 11.28
CA ALA A 4 -19.16 1.21 11.45
C ALA A 4 -18.53 0.19 12.43
N SER A 5 -19.19 -0.06 13.57
CA SER A 5 -18.75 -1.06 14.54
C SER A 5 -18.69 -2.46 13.92
N LYS A 6 -19.70 -2.83 13.15
CA LYS A 6 -19.75 -4.14 12.47
C LYS A 6 -18.65 -4.30 11.42
N LEU A 7 -18.38 -3.26 10.63
CA LEU A 7 -17.34 -3.31 9.60
C LEU A 7 -15.93 -3.33 10.22
N LYS A 8 -15.75 -2.64 11.36
CA LYS A 8 -14.52 -2.70 12.15
C LYS A 8 -14.31 -4.13 12.69
N GLU A 9 -15.34 -4.73 13.31
CA GLU A 9 -15.27 -6.11 13.82
C GLU A 9 -14.90 -7.11 12.72
N LEU A 10 -15.46 -6.95 11.52
CA LEU A 10 -15.14 -7.74 10.33
C LEU A 10 -13.76 -7.41 9.74
N ALA A 11 -13.03 -6.44 10.28
CA ALA A 11 -11.71 -5.98 9.83
C ALA A 11 -11.63 -5.76 8.30
N ARG A 12 -12.64 -5.09 7.72
CA ARG A 12 -12.73 -4.90 6.26
C ARG A 12 -11.60 -4.02 5.73
N LYS A 13 -10.63 -4.63 5.07
CA LYS A 13 -9.40 -3.97 4.60
C LYS A 13 -9.62 -2.94 3.50
N ARG A 14 -10.63 -3.13 2.62
CA ARG A 14 -10.93 -2.26 1.46
C ARG A 14 -12.28 -1.56 1.59
N THR A 15 -12.64 -1.18 2.81
CA THR A 15 -13.89 -0.46 3.09
C THR A 15 -13.55 0.76 3.93
N ILE A 16 -14.03 1.92 3.48
CA ILE A 16 -13.94 3.17 4.21
C ILE A 16 -15.35 3.57 4.66
N VAL A 17 -15.49 4.00 5.90
CA VAL A 17 -16.75 4.48 6.47
C VAL A 17 -16.55 5.91 6.93
N ALA A 18 -17.51 6.77 6.65
CA ALA A 18 -17.52 8.13 7.16
C ALA A 18 -18.90 8.47 7.74
N TYR A 19 -18.90 9.21 8.85
CA TYR A 19 -20.08 9.83 9.39
C TYR A 19 -20.31 11.19 8.77
N SER A 20 -21.52 11.43 8.29
CA SER A 20 -21.99 12.75 7.91
C SER A 20 -23.52 12.77 7.86
N ARG A 21 -24.10 13.96 8.12
CA ARG A 21 -25.53 14.22 7.89
C ARG A 21 -25.90 14.18 6.41
N ASN A 22 -24.91 14.42 5.52
CA ASN A 22 -25.06 14.25 4.10
C ASN A 22 -24.49 12.88 3.66
N PRO A 23 -25.31 11.93 3.21
CA PRO A 23 -24.84 10.60 2.83
C PRO A 23 -23.88 10.62 1.63
N TYR A 24 -23.85 11.70 0.85
CA TYR A 24 -22.96 11.85 -0.30
C TYR A 24 -21.59 12.46 0.05
N ALA A 25 -21.35 12.86 1.30
CA ALA A 25 -20.09 13.47 1.72
C ALA A 25 -18.86 12.59 1.42
N ILE A 26 -18.99 11.28 1.57
CA ILE A 26 -17.93 10.32 1.29
C ILE A 26 -17.50 10.34 -0.19
N VAL A 27 -18.39 10.71 -1.11
CA VAL A 27 -18.06 10.83 -2.54
C VAL A 27 -17.02 11.92 -2.78
N SER A 28 -17.07 13.03 -2.03
CA SER A 28 -16.06 14.09 -2.11
C SER A 28 -14.69 13.60 -1.62
N ALA A 29 -14.66 12.80 -0.55
CA ALA A 29 -13.41 12.17 -0.07
C ALA A 29 -12.84 11.19 -1.12
N LEU A 30 -13.68 10.37 -1.73
CA LEU A 30 -13.27 9.48 -2.82
C LEU A 30 -12.82 10.26 -4.05
N GLY A 31 -13.51 11.34 -4.42
CA GLY A 31 -13.10 12.24 -5.48
C GLY A 31 -11.69 12.78 -5.24
N ARG A 32 -11.36 13.15 -3.99
CA ARG A 32 -10.01 13.57 -3.61
C ARG A 32 -9.00 12.44 -3.77
N ALA A 33 -9.36 11.22 -3.36
CA ALA A 33 -8.53 10.03 -3.53
C ALA A 33 -8.21 9.75 -5.01
N PHE A 34 -9.18 9.90 -5.90
CA PHE A 34 -8.99 9.65 -7.33
C PHE A 34 -8.17 10.72 -8.06
N THR A 35 -7.80 11.83 -7.41
CA THR A 35 -6.85 12.80 -7.98
C THR A 35 -5.40 12.34 -7.94
N VAL A 36 -5.09 11.24 -7.27
CA VAL A 36 -3.73 10.70 -7.18
C VAL A 36 -3.29 10.19 -8.55
N ASN A 37 -2.21 10.78 -9.06
CA ASN A 37 -1.53 10.32 -10.26
C ASN A 37 -0.23 9.63 -9.86
N PHE A 38 -0.23 8.32 -9.79
CA PHE A 38 0.93 7.54 -9.35
C PHE A 38 2.16 7.67 -10.25
N SER A 39 2.01 8.12 -11.49
CA SER A 39 3.15 8.41 -12.38
C SER A 39 3.79 9.79 -12.09
N ALA A 40 3.19 10.60 -11.24
CA ALA A 40 3.74 11.90 -10.86
C ALA A 40 4.62 11.78 -9.61
N ASN A 41 5.65 12.64 -9.54
CA ASN A 41 6.53 12.68 -8.38
C ASN A 41 5.79 13.18 -7.13
N ARG A 42 6.01 12.51 -5.98
CA ARG A 42 5.42 12.85 -4.67
C ARG A 42 3.90 13.05 -4.73
N SER A 43 3.21 12.14 -5.39
CA SER A 43 1.78 12.27 -5.69
C SER A 43 0.87 11.53 -4.71
N THR A 44 1.39 10.59 -3.91
CA THR A 44 0.61 9.87 -2.91
C THR A 44 0.11 10.82 -1.82
N ILE A 45 -1.11 10.60 -1.34
CA ILE A 45 -1.75 11.47 -0.36
C ILE A 45 -2.35 10.65 0.77
N THR A 46 -2.29 11.18 1.99
CA THR A 46 -3.17 10.78 3.08
C THR A 46 -4.52 11.46 2.92
N LEU A 47 -5.60 10.85 3.37
CA LEU A 47 -6.89 11.53 3.43
C LEU A 47 -7.02 12.44 4.66
N LYS A 48 -6.26 12.17 5.73
CA LYS A 48 -6.18 13.08 6.88
C LYS A 48 -5.72 14.47 6.44
N PHE A 49 -6.25 15.51 7.06
CA PHE A 49 -6.01 16.92 6.74
C PHE A 49 -6.51 17.40 5.36
N LYS A 50 -7.29 16.60 4.64
CA LYS A 50 -7.85 17.05 3.36
C LYS A 50 -9.17 17.77 3.54
N GLN A 51 -9.35 18.83 2.78
CA GLN A 51 -10.64 19.51 2.65
C GLN A 51 -11.52 18.75 1.67
N LEU A 52 -12.82 18.76 1.92
CA LEU A 52 -13.82 18.15 1.06
C LEU A 52 -14.67 19.23 0.39
N PRO A 53 -14.44 19.55 -0.89
CA PRO A 53 -15.23 20.54 -1.59
C PRO A 53 -16.71 20.17 -1.64
N GLY A 54 -17.57 21.15 -1.37
CA GLY A 54 -19.03 20.97 -1.41
C GLY A 54 -19.62 20.21 -0.23
N VAL A 55 -18.84 19.87 0.79
CA VAL A 55 -19.30 19.21 2.01
C VAL A 55 -19.29 20.19 3.15
N VAL A 56 -20.39 20.24 3.90
CA VAL A 56 -20.47 21.00 5.15
C VAL A 56 -19.84 20.15 6.25
N ALA A 57 -18.91 20.78 6.99
CA ALA A 57 -18.24 20.10 8.10
C ALA A 57 -19.18 19.84 9.28
N GLU A 58 -18.97 18.74 9.96
CA GLU A 58 -19.74 18.37 11.13
C GLU A 58 -19.17 19.04 12.39
N GLY A 59 -20.02 19.70 13.14
CA GLY A 59 -19.70 20.19 14.49
C GLY A 59 -19.91 19.07 15.50
N LEU A 60 -18.83 18.48 16.00
CA LEU A 60 -18.87 17.36 16.93
C LEU A 60 -18.34 17.79 18.29
N THR A 61 -18.92 17.24 19.37
CA THR A 61 -18.27 17.27 20.67
C THR A 61 -17.09 16.29 20.70
N GLU A 62 -16.16 16.51 21.60
CA GLU A 62 -15.00 15.62 21.75
C GLU A 62 -15.41 14.17 22.01
N THR A 63 -16.40 13.94 22.85
CA THR A 63 -16.93 12.59 23.14
C THR A 63 -17.48 11.91 21.87
N GLN A 64 -18.14 12.69 20.99
CA GLN A 64 -18.64 12.15 19.72
C GLN A 64 -17.50 11.82 18.76
N ALA A 65 -16.49 12.70 18.68
CA ALA A 65 -15.32 12.45 17.86
C ALA A 65 -14.57 11.19 18.30
N GLN A 66 -14.30 11.04 19.60
CA GLN A 66 -13.68 9.83 20.17
C GLN A 66 -14.51 8.56 19.92
N ALA A 67 -15.83 8.66 19.98
CA ALA A 67 -16.70 7.52 19.68
C ALA A 67 -16.64 7.08 18.22
N LEU A 68 -16.47 8.02 17.27
CA LEU A 68 -16.28 7.72 15.85
C LEU A 68 -14.90 7.12 15.60
N GLU A 69 -13.86 7.69 16.18
CA GLU A 69 -12.50 7.21 16.11
C GLU A 69 -12.38 5.77 16.62
N ALA A 70 -12.95 5.51 17.80
CA ALA A 70 -13.01 4.16 18.37
C ALA A 70 -13.67 3.13 17.44
N LYS A 71 -14.53 3.55 16.53
CA LYS A 71 -15.18 2.70 15.50
C LYS A 71 -14.45 2.71 14.15
N ARG A 72 -13.31 3.41 14.04
CA ARG A 72 -12.61 3.66 12.76
C ARG A 72 -13.55 4.26 11.71
N CYS A 73 -14.39 5.19 12.16
CA CYS A 73 -15.32 5.91 11.32
C CYS A 73 -14.77 7.30 11.05
N ASN A 74 -14.49 7.61 9.79
CA ASN A 74 -14.00 8.90 9.37
C ASN A 74 -15.07 9.99 9.50
N VAL A 75 -14.66 11.25 9.58
CA VAL A 75 -15.57 12.39 9.58
C VAL A 75 -14.89 13.61 8.98
N PHE A 76 -15.67 14.47 8.33
CA PHE A 76 -15.22 15.80 7.96
C PHE A 76 -15.63 16.77 9.06
N ALA A 77 -14.70 17.12 9.94
CA ALA A 77 -14.96 17.86 11.17
C ALA A 77 -14.51 19.32 11.05
N ALA A 78 -15.29 20.22 11.66
CA ALA A 78 -14.94 21.61 11.85
C ALA A 78 -14.02 21.79 13.07
N TYR A 79 -13.10 22.72 12.97
CA TYR A 79 -12.18 23.14 14.01
C TYR A 79 -12.32 24.63 14.33
N ASP A 80 -11.92 25.05 15.54
CA ASP A 80 -12.12 26.38 16.09
C ASP A 80 -11.47 27.54 15.28
N ASN A 81 -10.51 27.22 14.42
CA ASN A 81 -9.82 28.20 13.57
C ASN A 81 -10.49 28.39 12.20
N ASP A 82 -11.78 28.17 12.09
CA ASP A 82 -12.56 28.21 10.85
C ASP A 82 -12.03 27.26 9.75
N THR A 83 -11.32 26.23 10.14
CA THR A 83 -10.89 25.17 9.22
C THR A 83 -11.72 23.91 9.38
N ALA A 84 -11.73 23.10 8.35
CA ALA A 84 -12.35 21.77 8.38
C ALA A 84 -11.45 20.77 7.68
N ILE A 85 -11.31 19.60 8.28
CA ILE A 85 -10.47 18.55 7.76
C ILE A 85 -11.19 17.20 7.79
N PHE A 86 -10.86 16.36 6.81
CA PHE A 86 -11.23 14.95 6.88
C PHE A 86 -10.27 14.20 7.80
N GLN A 87 -10.82 13.45 8.72
CA GLN A 87 -10.06 12.66 9.69
C GLN A 87 -10.72 11.28 9.89
N GLU A 88 -10.04 10.21 10.19
CA GLU A 88 -8.58 10.01 10.29
C GLU A 88 -7.93 9.55 8.97
N GLY A 89 -8.71 9.26 7.93
CA GLY A 89 -8.24 8.65 6.68
C GLY A 89 -7.99 7.15 6.82
N VAL A 90 -8.76 6.49 7.70
CA VAL A 90 -8.62 5.08 8.05
C VAL A 90 -9.57 4.19 7.28
N MET A 91 -9.14 2.96 7.01
CA MET A 91 -10.03 1.89 6.57
C MET A 91 -10.76 1.29 7.78
N SER A 92 -11.83 0.52 7.54
CA SER A 92 -12.53 -0.20 8.63
C SER A 92 -11.66 -1.31 9.25
N GLY A 93 -10.69 -1.85 8.50
CA GLY A 93 -9.60 -2.69 9.02
C GLY A 93 -8.45 -1.87 9.61
N PRO A 94 -7.35 -2.50 10.03
CA PRO A 94 -6.26 -1.82 10.77
C PRO A 94 -5.41 -0.85 9.93
N ALA A 95 -5.54 -0.84 8.60
CA ALA A 95 -4.73 -0.02 7.70
C ALA A 95 -5.29 1.39 7.49
N TYR A 96 -4.44 2.30 7.00
CA TYR A 96 -4.84 3.60 6.49
C TYR A 96 -5.21 3.52 5.00
N PHE A 97 -5.91 4.54 4.51
CA PHE A 97 -6.35 4.60 3.12
C PHE A 97 -5.17 4.61 2.13
N ASP A 98 -4.18 5.45 2.39
CA ASP A 98 -3.00 5.62 1.53
C ASP A 98 -2.19 4.33 1.38
N GLU A 99 -2.07 3.52 2.44
CA GLU A 99 -1.44 2.20 2.38
C GLU A 99 -2.17 1.28 1.39
N ILE A 100 -3.50 1.13 1.56
CA ILE A 100 -4.29 0.21 0.73
C ILE A 100 -4.36 0.70 -0.71
N HIS A 101 -4.56 2.01 -0.93
CA HIS A 101 -4.62 2.60 -2.26
C HIS A 101 -3.29 2.46 -3.00
N GLY A 102 -2.19 2.75 -2.31
CA GLY A 102 -0.85 2.62 -2.87
C GLY A 102 -0.48 1.18 -3.20
N LEU A 103 -0.80 0.24 -2.31
CA LEU A 103 -0.52 -1.19 -2.53
C LEU A 103 -1.37 -1.78 -3.66
N ASP A 104 -2.64 -1.39 -3.75
CA ASP A 104 -3.50 -1.85 -4.85
C ASP A 104 -2.98 -1.34 -6.21
N TRP A 105 -2.48 -0.09 -6.25
CA TRP A 105 -1.80 0.44 -7.43
C TRP A 105 -0.51 -0.33 -7.73
N LEU A 106 0.37 -0.51 -6.73
CA LEU A 106 1.66 -1.18 -6.92
C LEU A 106 1.48 -2.60 -7.44
N GLN A 107 0.53 -3.34 -6.86
CA GLN A 107 0.18 -4.68 -7.31
C GLN A 107 -0.26 -4.68 -8.78
N ASN A 108 -1.18 -3.79 -9.13
CA ASN A 108 -1.68 -3.69 -10.50
C ASN A 108 -0.60 -3.25 -11.49
N ALA A 109 0.27 -2.30 -11.11
CA ALA A 109 1.36 -1.82 -11.95
C ALA A 109 2.38 -2.92 -12.23
N ILE A 110 2.82 -3.68 -11.22
CA ILE A 110 3.73 -4.81 -11.41
C ILE A 110 3.11 -5.86 -12.33
N GLN A 111 1.84 -6.19 -12.15
CA GLN A 111 1.15 -7.16 -13.01
C GLN A 111 1.06 -6.67 -14.45
N SER A 112 0.64 -5.43 -14.65
CA SER A 112 0.44 -4.86 -15.97
C SER A 112 1.76 -4.70 -16.73
N GLU A 113 2.81 -4.20 -16.08
CA GLU A 113 4.10 -4.01 -16.73
C GLU A 113 4.80 -5.34 -17.03
N THR A 114 4.70 -6.33 -16.14
CA THR A 114 5.23 -7.67 -16.42
C THR A 114 4.48 -8.32 -17.59
N TRP A 115 3.15 -8.13 -17.64
CA TRP A 115 2.36 -8.62 -18.77
C TRP A 115 2.74 -7.90 -20.07
N ASN A 116 2.89 -6.57 -20.04
CA ASN A 116 3.31 -5.76 -21.18
C ASN A 116 4.69 -6.17 -21.70
N LEU A 117 5.63 -6.44 -20.80
CA LEU A 117 6.96 -6.95 -21.17
C LEU A 117 6.85 -8.23 -22.01
N LEU A 118 6.05 -9.19 -21.56
CA LEU A 118 5.85 -10.46 -22.27
C LEU A 118 5.10 -10.26 -23.58
N TYR A 119 4.06 -9.43 -23.59
CA TYR A 119 3.22 -9.16 -24.77
C TYR A 119 3.97 -8.42 -25.89
N GLN A 120 4.81 -7.46 -25.51
CA GLN A 120 5.55 -6.63 -26.49
C GLN A 120 6.87 -7.26 -26.94
N SER A 121 7.35 -8.30 -26.26
CA SER A 121 8.59 -8.99 -26.61
C SER A 121 8.46 -9.71 -27.94
N LYS A 122 9.22 -9.26 -28.94
CA LYS A 122 9.27 -9.90 -30.28
C LYS A 122 9.92 -11.28 -30.22
N ALA A 123 10.81 -11.51 -29.28
CA ALA A 123 11.48 -12.78 -29.05
C ALA A 123 11.03 -13.39 -27.72
N LYS A 124 11.16 -14.71 -27.59
CA LYS A 124 10.89 -15.36 -26.29
C LYS A 124 11.85 -14.83 -25.23
N ILE A 125 11.36 -14.62 -24.02
CA ILE A 125 12.19 -14.46 -22.83
C ILE A 125 12.64 -15.88 -22.42
N PRO A 126 13.94 -16.20 -22.49
CA PRO A 126 14.40 -17.57 -22.26
C PRO A 126 14.26 -17.93 -20.77
N GLN A 127 14.06 -19.22 -20.52
CA GLN A 127 14.03 -19.78 -19.16
C GLN A 127 15.47 -19.96 -18.63
N THR A 128 16.11 -18.84 -18.35
CA THR A 128 17.48 -18.71 -17.84
C THR A 128 17.49 -17.59 -16.81
N ASP A 129 18.56 -17.51 -16.01
CA ASP A 129 18.72 -16.41 -15.04
C ASP A 129 18.73 -15.04 -15.75
N ALA A 130 19.28 -14.97 -16.96
CA ALA A 130 19.23 -13.75 -17.77
C ALA A 130 17.80 -13.36 -18.17
N GLY A 131 16.93 -14.35 -18.48
CA GLY A 131 15.52 -14.09 -18.76
C GLY A 131 14.74 -13.71 -17.51
N ALA A 132 15.01 -14.34 -16.37
CA ALA A 132 14.44 -13.95 -15.07
C ALA A 132 14.84 -12.52 -14.71
N ASN A 133 16.10 -12.13 -14.93
CA ASN A 133 16.59 -10.77 -14.68
C ASN A 133 15.90 -9.72 -15.56
N GLN A 134 15.46 -10.04 -16.78
CA GLN A 134 14.64 -9.12 -17.57
C GLN A 134 13.31 -8.79 -16.90
N ILE A 135 12.67 -9.81 -16.32
CA ILE A 135 11.42 -9.63 -15.55
C ILE A 135 11.69 -8.83 -14.28
N ILE A 136 12.76 -9.13 -13.56
CA ILE A 136 13.17 -8.37 -12.34
C ILE A 136 13.40 -6.91 -12.68
N THR A 137 14.13 -6.60 -13.76
CA THR A 137 14.39 -5.22 -14.18
C THR A 137 13.09 -4.45 -14.46
N CYS A 138 12.11 -5.12 -15.08
CA CYS A 138 10.78 -4.53 -15.31
C CYS A 138 10.07 -4.23 -13.97
N ILE A 139 10.12 -5.16 -13.00
CA ILE A 139 9.56 -4.97 -11.67
C ILE A 139 10.27 -3.84 -10.91
N GLU A 140 11.61 -3.79 -10.97
CA GLU A 140 12.40 -2.74 -10.34
C GLU A 140 12.11 -1.35 -10.93
N ALA A 141 11.76 -1.25 -12.21
CA ALA A 141 11.32 0.01 -12.80
C ALA A 141 10.00 0.50 -12.16
N VAL A 142 9.03 -0.39 -11.94
CA VAL A 142 7.78 -0.05 -11.23
C VAL A 142 8.04 0.33 -9.78
N LEU A 143 8.93 -0.38 -9.09
CA LEU A 143 9.32 -0.05 -7.71
C LEU A 143 10.04 1.30 -7.64
N GLY A 144 10.86 1.64 -8.63
CA GLY A 144 11.45 2.97 -8.78
C GLY A 144 10.39 4.08 -8.96
N GLU A 145 9.33 3.80 -9.71
CA GLU A 145 8.17 4.69 -9.81
C GLU A 145 7.46 4.84 -8.46
N ALA A 146 7.33 3.75 -7.70
CA ALA A 146 6.77 3.76 -6.35
C ALA A 146 7.60 4.60 -5.36
N VAL A 147 8.91 4.62 -5.51
CA VAL A 147 9.80 5.53 -4.75
C VAL A 147 9.58 6.99 -5.18
N ASN A 148 9.52 7.24 -6.48
CA ASN A 148 9.35 8.60 -7.01
C ASN A 148 8.01 9.22 -6.59
N ASN A 149 6.92 8.45 -6.58
CA ASN A 149 5.61 8.94 -6.19
C ASN A 149 5.41 9.05 -4.67
N GLY A 150 6.37 8.58 -3.87
CA GLY A 150 6.37 8.68 -2.41
C GLY A 150 5.60 7.56 -1.72
N LEU A 151 5.30 6.45 -2.41
CA LEU A 151 4.69 5.26 -1.78
C LEU A 151 5.73 4.43 -1.03
N VAL A 152 6.94 4.33 -1.57
CA VAL A 152 8.05 3.55 -1.02
C VAL A 152 9.20 4.47 -0.64
N ALA A 153 9.87 4.21 0.47
CA ALA A 153 11.04 4.97 0.92
C ALA A 153 12.13 4.07 1.49
N PRO A 154 13.41 4.53 1.44
CA PRO A 154 14.50 3.85 2.13
C PRO A 154 14.25 3.65 3.62
N GLY A 155 14.81 2.58 4.20
CA GLY A 155 14.73 2.35 5.62
C GLY A 155 15.09 0.91 6.01
N THR A 156 15.08 0.63 7.33
CA THR A 156 15.46 -0.66 7.89
C THR A 156 14.34 -1.69 7.72
N TRP A 157 14.68 -2.89 7.29
CA TRP A 157 13.73 -4.00 7.14
C TRP A 157 13.46 -4.66 8.49
N ASN A 158 12.20 -4.72 8.95
CA ASN A 158 11.83 -5.24 10.27
C ASN A 158 11.09 -6.58 10.24
N ALA A 159 10.75 -7.06 9.04
CA ALA A 159 10.07 -8.34 8.87
C ALA A 159 11.06 -9.50 8.65
N ASP A 160 10.53 -10.71 8.45
CA ASP A 160 11.35 -11.87 8.14
C ASP A 160 12.08 -11.70 6.81
N GLY A 161 13.35 -12.12 6.80
CA GLY A 161 14.21 -12.03 5.63
C GLY A 161 13.92 -13.11 4.57
N PHE A 162 14.41 -12.87 3.36
CA PHE A 162 14.45 -13.86 2.29
C PHE A 162 15.57 -13.55 1.30
N GLY A 163 16.08 -14.58 0.64
CA GLY A 163 17.26 -14.44 -0.23
C GLY A 163 18.49 -14.02 0.59
N LEU A 164 19.02 -12.84 0.31
CA LEU A 164 20.14 -12.24 1.06
C LEU A 164 19.67 -11.15 2.02
N LEU A 165 18.38 -10.83 2.05
CA LEU A 165 17.82 -9.82 2.94
C LEU A 165 17.57 -10.44 4.31
N GLU A 166 18.11 -9.83 5.35
CA GLU A 166 17.88 -10.21 6.75
C GLU A 166 17.12 -9.11 7.50
N ARG A 167 16.54 -9.49 8.63
CA ARG A 167 15.89 -8.54 9.53
C ARG A 167 16.96 -7.60 10.11
N GLY A 168 16.74 -6.30 9.98
CA GLY A 168 17.68 -5.27 10.40
C GLY A 168 18.49 -4.67 9.26
N ASP A 169 18.44 -5.24 8.06
CA ASP A 169 19.14 -4.69 6.90
C ASP A 169 18.51 -3.37 6.46
N TYR A 170 19.36 -2.44 6.01
CA TYR A 170 18.90 -1.18 5.48
C TYR A 170 18.67 -1.27 3.97
N LEU A 171 17.46 -0.95 3.53
CA LEU A 171 17.07 -0.90 2.12
C LEU A 171 17.34 0.50 1.55
N ASP A 172 18.48 0.72 0.91
CA ASP A 172 18.87 2.01 0.33
C ASP A 172 17.89 2.52 -0.73
N LYS A 173 17.27 1.61 -1.48
CA LYS A 173 16.27 1.92 -2.50
C LYS A 173 14.83 1.87 -1.95
N GLY A 174 14.64 1.45 -0.69
CA GLY A 174 13.32 1.18 -0.11
C GLY A 174 12.69 -0.14 -0.57
N TYR A 175 13.35 -0.91 -1.42
CA TYR A 175 12.88 -2.21 -1.88
C TYR A 175 14.01 -3.20 -2.14
N TYR A 176 13.66 -4.49 -2.15
CA TYR A 176 14.54 -5.59 -2.52
C TYR A 176 13.75 -6.61 -3.34
N VAL A 177 14.35 -7.11 -4.42
CA VAL A 177 13.74 -8.12 -5.29
C VAL A 177 14.66 -9.33 -5.35
N TYR A 178 14.10 -10.51 -5.11
CA TYR A 178 14.82 -11.77 -5.12
C TYR A 178 14.11 -12.83 -5.95
N THR A 179 14.88 -13.63 -6.64
CA THR A 179 14.41 -14.86 -7.28
C THR A 179 15.43 -15.97 -7.08
N THR A 180 14.97 -17.20 -6.96
CA THR A 180 15.86 -18.35 -6.94
C THR A 180 16.47 -18.58 -8.33
N PRO A 181 17.75 -19.04 -8.41
CA PRO A 181 18.35 -19.41 -9.68
C PRO A 181 17.52 -20.47 -10.42
N VAL A 182 17.44 -20.36 -11.74
CA VAL A 182 16.67 -21.30 -12.59
C VAL A 182 17.17 -22.73 -12.40
N ALA A 183 18.45 -22.93 -12.08
CA ALA A 183 19.03 -24.25 -11.82
C ALA A 183 18.42 -24.93 -10.58
N GLU A 184 17.97 -24.16 -9.61
CA GLU A 184 17.36 -24.66 -8.37
C GLU A 184 15.85 -24.88 -8.49
N GLN A 185 15.24 -24.43 -9.58
CA GLN A 185 13.82 -24.63 -9.84
C GLN A 185 13.53 -26.10 -10.14
N ALA A 186 12.43 -26.63 -9.60
CA ALA A 186 12.00 -28.00 -9.86
C ALA A 186 11.80 -28.26 -11.36
N GLN A 187 12.27 -29.42 -11.86
CA GLN A 187 12.18 -29.79 -13.27
C GLN A 187 10.74 -29.74 -13.78
N SER A 188 9.77 -30.20 -13.00
CA SER A 188 8.35 -30.18 -13.35
C SER A 188 7.80 -28.76 -13.58
N GLU A 189 8.30 -27.76 -12.86
CA GLU A 189 7.91 -26.37 -13.06
C GLU A 189 8.59 -25.77 -14.31
N ARG A 190 9.85 -26.15 -14.55
CA ARG A 190 10.59 -25.76 -15.77
C ARG A 190 9.93 -26.30 -17.02
N GLU A 191 9.47 -27.55 -17.01
CA GLU A 191 8.74 -28.19 -18.13
C GLU A 191 7.40 -27.49 -18.38
N GLN A 192 6.73 -27.00 -17.34
CA GLN A 192 5.53 -26.17 -17.44
C GLN A 192 5.82 -24.73 -17.85
N ARG A 193 7.08 -24.38 -18.14
CA ARG A 193 7.52 -23.02 -18.51
C ARG A 193 7.18 -21.94 -17.49
N LYS A 194 7.12 -22.30 -16.21
CA LYS A 194 6.89 -21.35 -15.13
C LYS A 194 8.16 -20.55 -14.85
N CYS A 195 8.00 -19.27 -14.54
CA CYS A 195 9.08 -18.45 -14.00
C CYS A 195 9.40 -18.91 -12.57
N PRO A 196 10.67 -18.88 -12.11
CA PRO A 196 10.97 -19.00 -10.70
C PRO A 196 10.16 -18.00 -9.87
N PRO A 197 9.85 -18.32 -8.61
CA PRO A 197 9.13 -17.39 -7.75
C PRO A 197 9.94 -16.11 -7.52
N ILE A 198 9.34 -14.97 -7.78
CA ILE A 198 9.93 -13.65 -7.50
C ILE A 198 9.32 -13.13 -6.20
N GLN A 199 10.18 -12.78 -5.25
CA GLN A 199 9.81 -12.22 -3.96
C GLN A 199 10.22 -10.75 -3.93
N ILE A 200 9.36 -9.88 -3.42
CA ILE A 200 9.58 -8.44 -3.37
C ILE A 200 9.34 -7.97 -1.94
N ALA A 201 10.34 -7.34 -1.34
CA ALA A 201 10.20 -6.53 -0.15
C ALA A 201 10.10 -5.07 -0.56
N ALA A 202 9.12 -4.34 -0.05
CA ALA A 202 8.99 -2.91 -0.26
C ALA A 202 8.58 -2.24 1.06
N LYS A 203 9.30 -1.18 1.40
CA LYS A 203 9.06 -0.43 2.62
C LYS A 203 8.19 0.77 2.30
N LEU A 204 6.97 0.80 2.86
CA LEU A 204 6.05 1.90 2.61
C LEU A 204 6.46 3.15 3.37
N ALA A 205 6.37 4.30 2.68
CA ALA A 205 6.42 5.60 3.29
C ALA A 205 5.02 5.99 3.76
N VAL A 206 4.79 5.99 5.07
CA VAL A 206 3.52 6.42 5.65
C VAL A 206 3.54 7.91 6.00
N GLY A 207 2.36 8.57 5.94
CA GLY A 207 2.23 9.98 6.32
C GLY A 207 2.22 10.18 7.84
N TYR A 208 2.78 11.30 8.31
CA TYR A 208 2.71 11.68 9.71
C TYR A 208 1.28 12.00 10.15
N THR A 209 0.95 11.67 11.40
CA THR A 209 -0.24 12.15 12.09
C THR A 209 0.10 13.32 13.02
N LEU A 210 -0.89 14.16 13.36
CA LEU A 210 -0.65 15.32 14.23
C LEU A 210 -0.17 14.92 15.64
N ASP A 211 -0.63 13.76 16.14
CA ASP A 211 -0.26 13.27 17.47
C ASP A 211 1.21 12.85 17.52
N GLU A 212 1.71 12.29 16.46
CA GLU A 212 3.13 11.97 16.30
C GLU A 212 3.98 13.25 16.26
N LEU A 213 3.56 14.26 15.49
CA LEU A 213 4.23 15.56 15.44
C LEU A 213 4.22 16.28 16.81
N LYS A 214 3.13 16.17 17.60
CA LYS A 214 3.10 16.74 18.95
C LYS A 214 4.12 16.09 19.87
N ASN A 215 4.27 14.78 19.82
CA ASN A 215 5.24 14.06 20.64
C ASN A 215 6.67 14.48 20.31
N ASP A 216 6.99 14.72 19.05
CA ASP A 216 8.32 15.18 18.60
C ASP A 216 8.59 16.64 19.02
N ILE A 217 7.58 17.52 18.92
CA ILE A 217 7.74 18.95 19.25
C ILE A 217 7.76 19.18 20.77
N THR A 218 7.05 18.40 21.56
CA THR A 218 6.93 18.60 23.01
C THR A 218 8.06 17.98 23.83
N GLY A 219 9.03 17.31 23.19
CA GLY A 219 10.17 16.71 23.87
C GLY A 219 9.79 15.57 24.81
N GLY A 220 8.63 14.96 24.61
CA GLY A 220 8.32 13.66 25.18
C GLY A 220 9.42 12.69 24.78
N ALA A 221 9.90 11.86 25.72
CA ALA A 221 10.96 10.89 25.46
C ALA A 221 10.68 10.23 24.12
N THR A 222 11.52 10.52 23.13
CA THR A 222 11.48 9.89 21.82
C THR A 222 11.41 8.39 22.07
N PRO A 223 10.33 7.69 21.64
CA PRO A 223 10.40 6.25 21.59
C PRO A 223 11.63 5.98 20.74
N ALA A 224 12.60 5.29 21.30
CA ALA A 224 13.76 4.85 20.56
C ALA A 224 13.24 4.17 19.29
N SER A 225 13.59 4.75 18.11
CA SER A 225 13.13 4.33 16.79
C SER A 225 11.62 4.49 16.52
N PHE A 226 11.16 5.73 16.31
CA PHE A 226 9.99 5.92 15.48
C PHE A 226 10.36 5.65 14.00
N GLU A 227 10.27 4.42 13.62
CA GLU A 227 10.21 4.04 12.20
C GLU A 227 8.74 3.78 11.85
N PRO A 228 8.06 4.71 11.18
CA PRO A 228 6.74 4.46 10.65
C PRO A 228 6.87 3.50 9.47
N THR A 229 7.01 2.22 9.73
CA THR A 229 7.32 1.26 8.71
C THR A 229 6.42 0.06 8.79
N ILE A 230 5.57 0.02 7.81
CA ILE A 230 4.83 -1.18 7.51
C ILE A 230 5.62 -1.91 6.44
N ASP A 231 6.21 -3.04 6.82
CA ASP A 231 6.91 -3.90 5.90
C ASP A 231 5.89 -4.74 5.12
N TYR A 232 5.94 -4.66 3.81
CA TYR A 232 5.13 -5.49 2.94
C TYR A 232 5.99 -6.47 2.15
N VAL A 233 5.66 -7.73 2.29
CA VAL A 233 6.18 -8.78 1.42
C VAL A 233 5.12 -9.07 0.35
N VAL A 234 5.41 -8.76 -0.88
CA VAL A 234 4.63 -9.26 -2.02
C VAL A 234 5.12 -10.67 -2.33
N THR A 235 4.54 -11.64 -1.65
CA THR A 235 4.88 -13.05 -1.86
C THR A 235 4.04 -13.63 -2.99
N LYS A 236 4.46 -13.55 -4.17
CA LYS A 236 3.94 -14.14 -5.43
C LYS A 236 3.56 -13.07 -6.47
N VAL A 237 4.53 -12.67 -7.24
CA VAL A 237 4.23 -12.26 -8.63
C VAL A 237 3.50 -13.45 -9.27
N PRO A 238 2.34 -13.25 -9.93
CA PRO A 238 1.60 -14.34 -10.52
C PRO A 238 2.52 -15.19 -11.37
N ARG A 239 2.57 -16.47 -11.10
CA ARG A 239 3.23 -17.41 -11.99
C ARG A 239 2.41 -17.42 -13.28
N PHE A 240 2.83 -16.67 -14.28
CA PHE A 240 2.24 -16.73 -15.61
C PHE A 240 2.47 -18.13 -16.18
N ALA A 241 1.54 -19.03 -15.91
CA ALA A 241 1.32 -20.15 -16.78
C ALA A 241 0.57 -19.62 -18.00
N PHE A 242 0.99 -19.95 -19.20
CA PHE A 242 0.35 -19.57 -20.46
C PHE A 242 -1.04 -20.20 -20.65
N GLU A 243 -1.68 -20.67 -19.61
CA GLU A 243 -3.01 -21.24 -19.66
C GLU A 243 -4.00 -20.34 -18.91
N LYS A 244 -4.84 -19.69 -19.71
CA LYS A 244 -6.04 -18.94 -19.36
C LYS A 244 -5.79 -17.74 -18.41
N PHE A 245 -6.24 -16.57 -18.85
CA PHE A 245 -6.42 -15.41 -17.99
C PHE A 245 -6.92 -15.85 -16.62
N PRO A 246 -6.20 -15.58 -15.54
CA PRO A 246 -6.74 -15.85 -14.21
C PRO A 246 -8.05 -15.09 -14.11
N GLN A 247 -9.11 -15.82 -13.85
CA GLN A 247 -10.37 -15.21 -13.41
C GLN A 247 -10.01 -14.29 -12.25
N ALA A 248 -10.66 -13.16 -12.12
CA ALA A 248 -10.39 -12.05 -11.19
C ALA A 248 -10.24 -12.42 -9.68
N ASN A 249 -10.14 -13.70 -9.36
CA ASN A 249 -10.05 -14.25 -8.01
C ASN A 249 -8.63 -14.70 -7.58
N ASP A 250 -7.66 -14.81 -8.51
CA ASP A 250 -6.27 -15.11 -8.14
C ASP A 250 -5.55 -13.79 -7.78
N ARG A 251 -5.97 -13.20 -6.68
CA ARG A 251 -5.36 -12.00 -6.11
C ARG A 251 -4.01 -12.37 -5.50
N LEU A 252 -3.00 -11.58 -5.80
CA LEU A 252 -1.75 -11.56 -5.04
C LEU A 252 -2.11 -11.50 -3.54
N THR A 253 -1.55 -12.44 -2.78
CA THR A 253 -1.73 -12.40 -1.34
C THR A 253 -0.69 -11.43 -0.79
N THR A 254 -1.11 -10.22 -0.50
CA THR A 254 -0.31 -9.26 0.28
C THR A 254 -0.48 -9.67 1.75
N GLN A 255 0.58 -10.15 2.37
CA GLN A 255 0.59 -10.39 3.81
C GLN A 255 1.25 -9.20 4.50
N ARG A 256 0.51 -8.60 5.42
CA ARG A 256 1.06 -7.68 6.41
C ARG A 256 1.69 -8.56 7.49
N LEU A 257 2.99 -8.41 7.68
CA LEU A 257 3.67 -8.99 8.84
C LEU A 257 3.59 -7.95 9.97
N ILE A 258 2.94 -8.33 11.05
CA ILE A 258 2.78 -7.52 12.27
C ILE A 258 4.04 -7.65 13.11
#